data_d47a119792f34d9a6a34370395367bf4
#
_entry.id   d47a119792f34d9a6a34370395367bf4
#
_cell.length_a   1.000
_cell.length_b   1.000
_cell.length_c   1.000
_cell.angle_alpha   90.00
_cell.angle_beta   90.00
_cell.angle_gamma   90.00
#
_symmetry.space_group_name_H-M   'P 1'
#
loop_
_entity.id
_entity.type
_entity.pdbx_description
1 polymer ?
#
loop_
_entity_poly.entity_id
_entity_poly.type
_entity_poly.pdbx_seq_one_letter_code
_entity_poly.pdbx_strand_id
1 'polypeptide(L)'
;MTLVQHAPRFSVEEAAAIARDCFGFAVGSEGGPSPLPSERDQNFLLRDGQGRQAVLKIANALEEYALLEAQNGALQHVASHAGAALCPQPLTARDGSTIGAVTGADGRKHWVRLLSYIDGKPLALVKPHDAGLLAELGGFMGRLDGALAGYDHPALRRTFHWDLAQAANVIGQYKDEIADPQRRALIERLFGHFEQATLPGLGGLRHGVIHGDANDYNVLVRDRQVSGILDFGDMVYSIVAADVAIAAAYALLDKPLPLGAVADVVRGYHDAYPLGEDEVARAEKDLDKSTHT
;
A
#
# COMPACT_ATOMS: atom_id res chain seq x y z
N MET A 1 12.15 -1.88 20.07
CA MET A 1 12.13 -3.32 19.72
C MET A 1 11.88 -3.40 18.22
N THR A 2 12.80 -3.95 17.47
CA THR A 2 12.67 -3.99 15.99
C THR A 2 11.63 -5.04 15.60
N LEU A 3 10.69 -4.68 14.74
CA LEU A 3 9.63 -5.54 14.19
C LEU A 3 10.18 -6.86 13.61
N VAL A 4 11.41 -6.86 13.13
CA VAL A 4 12.12 -8.04 12.59
C VAL A 4 12.32 -9.17 13.63
N GLN A 5 12.37 -8.85 14.94
CA GLN A 5 12.59 -9.86 15.99
C GLN A 5 11.40 -10.80 16.24
N HIS A 6 10.22 -10.45 15.73
CA HIS A 6 8.96 -11.17 15.91
C HIS A 6 8.39 -11.70 14.60
N ALA A 7 9.19 -11.66 13.53
CA ALA A 7 8.79 -12.19 12.23
C ALA A 7 8.51 -13.70 12.31
N PRO A 8 7.42 -14.17 11.69
CA PRO A 8 7.08 -15.59 11.66
C PRO A 8 8.15 -16.41 10.94
N ARG A 9 8.30 -17.69 11.35
CA ARG A 9 9.25 -18.62 10.77
C ARG A 9 8.59 -19.98 10.57
N PHE A 10 7.81 -20.11 9.54
CA PHE A 10 7.14 -21.34 9.15
C PHE A 10 7.82 -21.94 7.92
N SER A 11 7.91 -23.27 7.89
CA SER A 11 8.39 -24.01 6.72
C SER A 11 7.35 -24.01 5.60
N VAL A 12 7.75 -24.42 4.42
CA VAL A 12 6.88 -24.60 3.26
C VAL A 12 5.79 -25.64 3.56
N GLU A 13 6.14 -26.73 4.26
CA GLU A 13 5.23 -27.78 4.67
C GLU A 13 4.20 -27.28 5.69
N GLU A 14 4.64 -26.48 6.66
CA GLU A 14 3.76 -25.84 7.63
C GLU A 14 2.80 -24.86 6.95
N ALA A 15 3.29 -24.06 5.99
CA ALA A 15 2.45 -23.15 5.21
C ALA A 15 1.36 -23.91 4.42
N ALA A 16 1.70 -25.06 3.81
CA ALA A 16 0.74 -25.92 3.13
C ALA A 16 -0.29 -26.50 4.11
N ALA A 17 0.15 -26.91 5.29
CA ALA A 17 -0.74 -27.44 6.34
C ALA A 17 -1.69 -26.34 6.85
N ILE A 18 -1.21 -25.13 7.11
CA ILE A 18 -2.01 -23.97 7.53
C ILE A 18 -3.09 -23.65 6.48
N ALA A 19 -2.73 -23.59 5.20
CA ALA A 19 -3.67 -23.32 4.11
C ALA A 19 -4.78 -24.38 4.05
N ARG A 20 -4.43 -25.65 4.18
CA ARG A 20 -5.37 -26.77 4.17
C ARG A 20 -6.28 -26.78 5.41
N ASP A 21 -5.68 -26.63 6.58
CA ASP A 21 -6.38 -26.86 7.85
C ASP A 21 -7.27 -25.66 8.23
N CYS A 22 -6.76 -24.43 8.04
CA CYS A 22 -7.52 -23.21 8.33
C CYS A 22 -8.51 -22.87 7.19
N PHE A 23 -8.08 -22.96 5.93
CA PHE A 23 -8.85 -22.41 4.80
C PHE A 23 -9.39 -23.47 3.84
N GLY A 24 -9.08 -24.74 4.02
CA GLY A 24 -9.49 -25.78 3.09
C GLY A 24 -8.80 -25.69 1.73
N PHE A 25 -7.72 -24.91 1.61
CA PHE A 25 -6.97 -24.77 0.38
C PHE A 25 -5.89 -25.85 0.28
N ALA A 26 -6.18 -26.86 -0.56
CA ALA A 26 -5.24 -27.97 -0.80
C ALA A 26 -4.20 -27.57 -1.84
N VAL A 27 -2.94 -27.44 -1.43
CA VAL A 27 -1.82 -27.17 -2.34
C VAL A 27 -1.62 -28.39 -3.25
N GLY A 28 -1.48 -28.16 -4.57
CA GLY A 28 -1.25 -29.20 -5.56
C GLY A 28 0.09 -29.89 -5.39
N SER A 29 0.22 -31.10 -5.95
CA SER A 29 1.44 -31.90 -5.89
C SER A 29 2.60 -31.32 -6.72
N GLU A 30 2.29 -30.50 -7.73
CA GLU A 30 3.27 -29.82 -8.56
C GLU A 30 3.52 -28.41 -8.03
N GLY A 31 4.68 -28.20 -7.39
CA GLY A 31 5.12 -26.92 -6.88
C GLY A 31 4.46 -26.52 -5.55
N GLY A 32 5.07 -26.87 -4.43
CA GLY A 32 4.63 -26.47 -3.09
C GLY A 32 4.53 -24.96 -2.90
N PRO A 33 4.18 -24.46 -1.69
CA PRO A 33 4.17 -23.05 -1.38
C PRO A 33 5.50 -22.37 -1.73
N SER A 34 5.45 -21.25 -2.44
CA SER A 34 6.65 -20.49 -2.82
C SER A 34 6.73 -19.24 -1.93
N PRO A 35 7.83 -19.03 -1.18
CA PRO A 35 8.00 -17.84 -0.37
C PRO A 35 7.96 -16.57 -1.23
N LEU A 36 7.27 -15.54 -0.74
CA LEU A 36 7.24 -14.19 -1.33
C LEU A 36 8.02 -13.23 -0.42
N PRO A 37 8.66 -12.19 -0.99
CA PRO A 37 9.32 -11.16 -0.20
C PRO A 37 8.35 -10.50 0.80
N SER A 38 8.83 -10.24 2.01
CA SER A 38 8.13 -9.48 3.04
C SER A 38 9.12 -8.99 4.09
N GLU A 39 8.90 -7.81 4.65
CA GLU A 39 9.77 -7.23 5.67
C GLU A 39 9.37 -7.66 7.09
N ARG A 40 8.08 -7.74 7.37
CA ARG A 40 7.53 -7.96 8.72
C ARG A 40 6.81 -9.30 8.86
N ASP A 41 6.12 -9.71 7.82
CA ASP A 41 5.29 -10.90 7.77
C ASP A 41 6.02 -12.05 7.07
N GLN A 42 5.38 -13.19 6.94
CA GLN A 42 5.81 -14.26 6.05
C GLN A 42 4.70 -14.59 5.07
N ASN A 43 5.00 -14.47 3.79
CA ASN A 43 4.03 -14.65 2.72
C ASN A 43 4.41 -15.83 1.84
N PHE A 44 3.41 -16.59 1.39
CA PHE A 44 3.59 -17.73 0.48
C PHE A 44 2.58 -17.67 -0.66
N LEU A 45 3.08 -17.76 -1.88
CA LEU A 45 2.25 -18.06 -3.04
C LEU A 45 1.88 -19.54 -3.02
N LEU A 46 0.60 -19.82 -3.08
CA LEU A 46 0.02 -21.17 -3.13
C LEU A 46 -0.61 -21.42 -4.48
N ARG A 47 -0.54 -22.67 -4.94
CA ARG A 47 -1.27 -23.14 -6.13
C ARG A 47 -1.95 -24.46 -5.81
N ASP A 48 -3.24 -24.58 -6.10
CA ASP A 48 -3.97 -25.84 -5.95
C ASP A 48 -3.81 -26.77 -7.18
N GLY A 49 -4.34 -27.98 -7.08
CA GLY A 49 -4.28 -28.96 -8.17
C GLY A 49 -5.07 -28.59 -9.43
N GLN A 50 -5.86 -27.50 -9.40
CA GLN A 50 -6.59 -26.96 -10.54
C GLN A 50 -5.93 -25.70 -11.12
N GLY A 51 -4.75 -25.30 -10.57
CA GLY A 51 -4.03 -24.11 -10.99
C GLY A 51 -4.53 -22.79 -10.38
N ARG A 52 -5.52 -22.83 -9.50
CA ARG A 52 -5.99 -21.64 -8.78
C ARG A 52 -4.88 -21.18 -7.81
N GLN A 53 -4.63 -19.88 -7.78
CA GLN A 53 -3.58 -19.27 -6.96
C GLN A 53 -4.16 -18.47 -5.80
N ALA A 54 -3.45 -18.47 -4.67
CA ALA A 54 -3.76 -17.67 -3.48
C ALA A 54 -2.46 -17.28 -2.76
N VAL A 55 -2.52 -16.25 -1.92
CA VAL A 55 -1.40 -15.82 -1.08
C VAL A 55 -1.76 -16.05 0.38
N LEU A 56 -1.02 -16.94 1.04
CA LEU A 56 -1.08 -17.09 2.50
C LEU A 56 -0.18 -16.01 3.12
N LYS A 57 -0.78 -15.16 3.95
CA LYS A 57 -0.08 -14.16 4.76
C LYS A 57 -0.09 -14.63 6.23
N ILE A 58 1.09 -14.78 6.82
CA ILE A 58 1.29 -15.08 8.23
C ILE A 58 1.82 -13.81 8.88
N ALA A 59 1.01 -13.18 9.69
CA ALA A 59 1.33 -11.89 10.27
C ALA A 59 2.42 -11.99 11.35
N ASN A 60 3.16 -10.90 11.54
CA ASN A 60 4.06 -10.73 12.68
C ASN A 60 3.30 -10.98 13.98
N ALA A 61 3.97 -11.56 14.98
CA ALA A 61 3.33 -11.87 16.28
C ALA A 61 2.84 -10.62 17.05
N LEU A 62 3.33 -9.43 16.67
CA LEU A 62 2.91 -8.14 17.24
C LEU A 62 1.75 -7.50 16.48
N GLU A 63 1.30 -8.10 15.38
CA GLU A 63 0.22 -7.52 14.57
C GLU A 63 -1.11 -7.59 15.31
N GLU A 64 -1.82 -6.48 15.32
CA GLU A 64 -3.11 -6.37 15.99
C GLU A 64 -4.24 -6.97 15.13
N TYR A 65 -5.07 -7.83 15.74
CA TYR A 65 -6.21 -8.43 15.06
C TYR A 65 -7.14 -7.39 14.44
N ALA A 66 -7.42 -6.30 15.18
CA ALA A 66 -8.31 -5.24 14.72
C ALA A 66 -7.80 -4.53 13.46
N LEU A 67 -6.46 -4.44 13.26
CA LEU A 67 -5.89 -3.88 12.05
C LEU A 67 -6.05 -4.83 10.86
N LEU A 68 -5.86 -6.13 11.06
CA LEU A 68 -6.11 -7.14 10.03
C LEU A 68 -7.59 -7.21 9.64
N GLU A 69 -8.49 -7.06 10.62
CA GLU A 69 -9.94 -6.98 10.40
C GLU A 69 -10.29 -5.75 9.57
N ALA A 70 -9.71 -4.58 9.91
CA ALA A 70 -9.87 -3.35 9.12
C ALA A 70 -9.38 -3.52 7.68
N GLN A 71 -8.23 -4.15 7.46
CA GLN A 71 -7.71 -4.43 6.12
C GLN A 71 -8.65 -5.35 5.34
N ASN A 72 -9.11 -6.45 5.92
CA ASN A 72 -10.03 -7.36 5.24
C ASN A 72 -11.37 -6.69 4.94
N GLY A 73 -11.89 -5.88 5.86
CA GLY A 73 -13.11 -5.10 5.65
C GLY A 73 -12.97 -4.10 4.50
N ALA A 74 -11.81 -3.41 4.41
CA ALA A 74 -11.52 -2.50 3.30
C ALA A 74 -11.47 -3.22 1.95
N LEU A 75 -10.79 -4.37 1.88
CA LEU A 75 -10.71 -5.18 0.66
C LEU A 75 -12.11 -5.61 0.17
N GLN A 76 -12.97 -6.05 1.09
CA GLN A 76 -14.35 -6.42 0.78
C GLN A 76 -15.19 -5.20 0.39
N HIS A 77 -14.99 -4.07 1.04
CA HIS A 77 -15.66 -2.81 0.72
C HIS A 77 -15.31 -2.34 -0.69
N VAL A 78 -14.01 -2.31 -1.04
CA VAL A 78 -13.55 -1.99 -2.40
C VAL A 78 -14.18 -2.94 -3.43
N ALA A 79 -14.20 -4.25 -3.16
CA ALA A 79 -14.80 -5.22 -4.07
C ALA A 79 -16.28 -4.99 -4.32
N SER A 80 -17.02 -4.54 -3.30
CA SER A 80 -18.46 -4.27 -3.42
C SER A 80 -18.79 -2.98 -4.18
N HIS A 81 -17.85 -2.02 -4.24
CA HIS A 81 -18.06 -0.71 -4.88
C HIS A 81 -17.40 -0.57 -6.26
N ALA A 82 -16.25 -1.21 -6.46
CA ALA A 82 -15.48 -1.08 -7.71
C ALA A 82 -15.10 -2.43 -8.35
N GLY A 83 -15.57 -3.54 -7.78
CA GLY A 83 -15.26 -4.89 -8.24
C GLY A 83 -14.00 -5.48 -7.62
N ALA A 84 -13.93 -6.81 -7.59
CA ALA A 84 -12.88 -7.57 -6.93
C ALA A 84 -11.50 -7.53 -7.64
N ALA A 85 -11.41 -6.86 -8.79
CA ALA A 85 -10.19 -6.83 -9.59
C ALA A 85 -9.15 -5.79 -9.09
N LEU A 86 -9.56 -4.79 -8.28
CA LEU A 86 -8.65 -3.74 -7.86
C LEU A 86 -7.64 -4.19 -6.79
N CYS A 87 -8.02 -5.14 -5.94
CA CYS A 87 -7.22 -5.56 -4.79
C CYS A 87 -7.44 -7.03 -4.46
N PRO A 88 -6.51 -7.69 -3.72
CA PRO A 88 -6.70 -9.07 -3.28
C PRO A 88 -7.95 -9.21 -2.41
N GLN A 89 -8.65 -10.34 -2.53
CA GLN A 89 -9.86 -10.59 -1.74
C GLN A 89 -9.57 -11.61 -0.65
N PRO A 90 -10.00 -11.37 0.61
CA PRO A 90 -9.86 -12.35 1.68
C PRO A 90 -10.75 -13.58 1.40
N LEU A 91 -10.13 -14.75 1.48
CA LEU A 91 -10.81 -16.03 1.35
C LEU A 91 -11.30 -16.49 2.72
N THR A 92 -12.48 -17.08 2.74
CA THR A 92 -13.12 -17.54 3.98
C THR A 92 -12.45 -18.81 4.51
N ALA A 93 -12.13 -18.81 5.80
CA ALA A 93 -11.67 -19.97 6.52
C ALA A 93 -12.80 -20.98 6.77
N ARG A 94 -12.46 -22.20 7.22
CA ARG A 94 -13.44 -23.27 7.47
C ARG A 94 -14.47 -22.94 8.55
N ASP A 95 -14.13 -22.07 9.48
CA ASP A 95 -15.03 -21.60 10.56
C ASP A 95 -15.89 -20.40 10.15
N GLY A 96 -15.79 -19.95 8.89
CA GLY A 96 -16.52 -18.80 8.36
C GLY A 96 -15.82 -17.45 8.58
N SER A 97 -14.72 -17.40 9.30
CA SER A 97 -13.91 -16.18 9.47
C SER A 97 -13.03 -15.90 8.23
N THR A 98 -12.42 -14.72 8.18
CA THR A 98 -11.40 -14.38 7.17
C THR A 98 -9.99 -14.26 7.77
N ILE A 99 -9.85 -14.49 9.08
CA ILE A 99 -8.60 -14.42 9.83
C ILE A 99 -8.53 -15.65 10.72
N GLY A 100 -7.57 -16.52 10.46
CA GLY A 100 -7.25 -17.66 11.30
C GLY A 100 -6.13 -17.34 12.29
N ALA A 101 -5.76 -18.32 13.12
CA ALA A 101 -4.65 -18.22 14.04
C ALA A 101 -3.84 -19.51 14.06
N VAL A 102 -2.52 -19.35 14.16
CA VAL A 102 -1.58 -20.48 14.33
C VAL A 102 -0.56 -20.16 15.42
N THR A 103 0.03 -21.19 16.01
CA THR A 103 1.12 -21.04 16.97
C THR A 103 2.42 -21.47 16.29
N GLY A 104 3.41 -20.59 16.30
CA GLY A 104 4.75 -20.90 15.79
C GLY A 104 5.54 -21.83 16.72
N ALA A 105 6.64 -22.35 16.24
CA ALA A 105 7.54 -23.22 17.02
C ALA A 105 8.12 -22.51 18.27
N ASP A 106 8.13 -21.19 18.28
CA ASP A 106 8.52 -20.35 19.41
C ASP A 106 7.40 -20.12 20.45
N GLY A 107 6.24 -20.77 20.26
CA GLY A 107 5.07 -20.64 21.11
C GLY A 107 4.26 -19.37 20.92
N ARG A 108 4.62 -18.51 19.97
CA ARG A 108 3.89 -17.28 19.70
C ARG A 108 2.69 -17.52 18.79
N LYS A 109 1.63 -16.75 19.03
CA LYS A 109 0.46 -16.73 18.18
C LYS A 109 0.70 -15.81 16.99
N HIS A 110 0.36 -16.28 15.79
CA HIS A 110 0.35 -15.52 14.56
C HIS A 110 -1.04 -15.57 13.94
N TRP A 111 -1.51 -14.41 13.47
CA TRP A 111 -2.72 -14.36 12.68
C TRP A 111 -2.40 -14.76 11.24
N VAL A 112 -3.32 -15.46 10.60
CA VAL A 112 -3.16 -15.91 9.22
C VAL A 112 -4.35 -15.51 8.37
N ARG A 113 -4.07 -15.10 7.15
CA ARG A 113 -5.07 -14.76 6.14
C ARG A 113 -4.72 -15.44 4.83
N LEU A 114 -5.74 -15.87 4.11
CA LEU A 114 -5.57 -16.35 2.74
C LEU A 114 -6.24 -15.35 1.81
N LEU A 115 -5.48 -14.77 0.87
CA LEU A 115 -5.94 -13.76 -0.06
C LEU A 115 -5.93 -14.32 -1.48
N SER A 116 -6.84 -13.85 -2.33
CA SER A 116 -6.80 -14.16 -3.77
C SER A 116 -5.50 -13.61 -4.38
N TYR A 117 -5.00 -14.31 -5.39
CA TYR A 117 -3.85 -13.85 -6.16
C TYR A 117 -4.28 -12.86 -7.25
N ILE A 118 -3.51 -11.79 -7.43
CA ILE A 118 -3.64 -10.87 -8.57
C ILE A 118 -2.48 -11.12 -9.52
N ASP A 119 -2.78 -11.35 -10.78
CA ASP A 119 -1.76 -11.52 -11.81
C ASP A 119 -1.25 -10.17 -12.31
N GLY A 120 0.07 -10.07 -12.46
CA GLY A 120 0.73 -8.87 -12.93
C GLY A 120 2.20 -8.85 -12.53
N LYS A 121 2.91 -7.85 -13.06
CA LYS A 121 4.29 -7.54 -12.67
C LYS A 121 4.30 -6.24 -11.89
N PRO A 122 5.11 -6.10 -10.82
CA PRO A 122 5.32 -4.81 -10.16
C PRO A 122 5.66 -3.71 -11.17
N LEU A 123 5.06 -2.55 -11.02
CA LEU A 123 5.30 -1.38 -11.87
C LEU A 123 6.79 -1.05 -11.96
N ALA A 124 7.54 -1.21 -10.88
CA ALA A 124 9.00 -1.05 -10.82
C ALA A 124 9.74 -1.86 -11.90
N LEU A 125 9.20 -3.03 -12.27
CA LEU A 125 9.79 -3.97 -13.23
C LEU A 125 9.24 -3.81 -14.66
N VAL A 126 8.32 -2.89 -14.88
CA VAL A 126 7.71 -2.61 -16.19
C VAL A 126 8.37 -1.36 -16.79
N LYS A 127 8.83 -1.45 -18.04
CA LYS A 127 9.42 -0.29 -18.75
C LYS A 127 8.94 -0.29 -20.20
N PRO A 128 8.80 0.89 -20.82
CA PRO A 128 8.87 2.24 -20.25
C PRO A 128 7.59 2.59 -19.49
N HIS A 129 7.68 3.53 -18.53
CA HIS A 129 6.50 4.21 -17.99
C HIS A 129 6.18 5.40 -18.91
N ASP A 130 5.35 5.20 -19.89
CA ASP A 130 4.87 6.30 -20.76
C ASP A 130 3.69 7.04 -20.13
N ALA A 131 3.30 8.15 -20.74
CA ALA A 131 2.21 9.01 -20.27
C ALA A 131 0.88 8.23 -20.10
N GLY A 132 0.63 7.26 -20.99
CA GLY A 132 -0.59 6.43 -20.91
C GLY A 132 -0.62 5.54 -19.66
N LEU A 133 0.50 4.85 -19.34
CA LEU A 133 0.59 4.02 -18.15
C LEU A 133 0.58 4.87 -16.87
N LEU A 134 1.18 6.07 -16.89
CA LEU A 134 1.16 6.98 -15.75
C LEU A 134 -0.24 7.55 -15.47
N ALA A 135 -0.96 7.92 -16.53
CA ALA A 135 -2.36 8.35 -16.40
C ALA A 135 -3.25 7.20 -15.91
N GLU A 136 -3.01 5.96 -16.39
CA GLU A 136 -3.73 4.77 -15.89
C GLU A 136 -3.43 4.50 -14.41
N LEU A 137 -2.17 4.67 -13.96
CA LEU A 137 -1.82 4.60 -12.54
C LEU A 137 -2.65 5.59 -11.71
N GLY A 138 -2.70 6.85 -12.15
CA GLY A 138 -3.52 7.86 -11.49
C GLY A 138 -4.99 7.50 -11.45
N GLY A 139 -5.54 7.10 -12.61
CA GLY A 139 -6.94 6.70 -12.72
C GLY A 139 -7.28 5.48 -11.84
N PHE A 140 -6.36 4.53 -11.74
CA PHE A 140 -6.50 3.38 -10.84
C PHE A 140 -6.56 3.83 -9.37
N MET A 141 -5.64 4.70 -8.93
CA MET A 141 -5.64 5.23 -7.56
C MET A 141 -6.92 6.03 -7.28
N GLY A 142 -7.39 6.85 -8.23
CA GLY A 142 -8.65 7.56 -8.08
C GLY A 142 -9.86 6.62 -7.94
N ARG A 143 -9.90 5.51 -8.68
CA ARG A 143 -10.95 4.47 -8.51
C ARG A 143 -10.86 3.78 -7.17
N LEU A 144 -9.65 3.51 -6.66
CA LEU A 144 -9.43 2.90 -5.35
C LEU A 144 -9.92 3.82 -4.23
N ASP A 145 -9.50 5.09 -4.23
CA ASP A 145 -9.92 6.07 -3.21
C ASP A 145 -11.42 6.34 -3.26
N GLY A 146 -11.98 6.42 -4.47
CA GLY A 146 -13.43 6.50 -4.66
C GLY A 146 -14.17 5.29 -4.10
N ALA A 147 -13.60 4.10 -4.25
CA ALA A 147 -14.16 2.86 -3.69
C ALA A 147 -13.98 2.77 -2.17
N LEU A 148 -12.92 3.33 -1.61
CA LEU A 148 -12.69 3.42 -0.15
C LEU A 148 -13.54 4.52 0.50
N ALA A 149 -14.13 5.43 -0.29
CA ALA A 149 -14.96 6.49 0.25
C ALA A 149 -16.12 5.92 1.09
N GLY A 150 -16.26 6.43 2.31
CA GLY A 150 -17.26 5.96 3.26
C GLY A 150 -16.89 4.71 4.05
N TYR A 151 -15.77 4.05 3.75
CA TYR A 151 -15.22 3.03 4.64
C TYR A 151 -14.59 3.69 5.87
N ASP A 152 -14.85 3.13 7.05
CA ASP A 152 -14.24 3.56 8.31
C ASP A 152 -14.07 2.36 9.24
N HIS A 153 -12.96 2.35 9.98
CA HIS A 153 -12.70 1.38 11.02
C HIS A 153 -11.85 2.00 12.12
N PRO A 154 -12.17 1.81 13.42
CA PRO A 154 -11.45 2.45 14.52
C PRO A 154 -9.94 2.20 14.53
N ALA A 155 -9.49 1.01 14.14
CA ALA A 155 -8.07 0.67 14.08
C ALA A 155 -7.27 1.49 13.06
N LEU A 156 -7.92 2.11 12.07
CA LEU A 156 -7.26 2.96 11.07
C LEU A 156 -7.09 4.41 11.54
N ARG A 157 -7.72 4.80 12.66
CA ARG A 157 -7.53 6.12 13.29
C ARG A 157 -6.34 6.07 14.25
N ARG A 158 -5.18 5.74 13.68
CA ARG A 158 -3.92 5.55 14.40
C ARG A 158 -2.91 6.64 14.06
N THR A 159 -1.97 6.92 14.95
CA THR A 159 -0.76 7.66 14.58
C THR A 159 0.20 6.68 13.91
N PHE A 160 0.50 6.93 12.65
CA PHE A 160 1.31 6.04 11.85
C PHE A 160 2.53 6.77 11.27
N HIS A 161 3.70 6.18 11.44
CA HIS A 161 4.99 6.81 11.10
C HIS A 161 5.10 7.17 9.61
N TRP A 162 4.51 6.36 8.72
CA TRP A 162 4.56 6.57 7.27
C TRP A 162 3.37 7.39 6.72
N ASP A 163 2.47 7.86 7.60
CA ASP A 163 1.41 8.78 7.20
C ASP A 163 2.00 10.14 6.82
N LEU A 164 1.75 10.62 5.61
CA LEU A 164 2.22 11.95 5.15
C LEU A 164 1.71 13.08 6.04
N ALA A 165 0.56 12.94 6.69
CA ALA A 165 0.09 13.91 7.69
C ALA A 165 1.03 14.02 8.90
N GLN A 166 1.89 13.02 9.15
CA GLN A 166 2.89 13.01 10.21
C GLN A 166 4.29 13.48 9.73
N ALA A 167 4.44 13.87 8.46
CA ALA A 167 5.72 14.21 7.87
C ALA A 167 6.49 15.27 8.68
N ALA A 168 5.81 16.30 9.19
CA ALA A 168 6.43 17.33 10.02
C ALA A 168 7.07 16.75 11.29
N ASN A 169 6.34 15.86 11.98
CA ASN A 169 6.80 15.22 13.21
C ASN A 169 8.00 14.29 12.92
N VAL A 170 7.89 13.49 11.86
CA VAL A 170 8.92 12.50 11.47
C VAL A 170 10.21 13.20 11.02
N ILE A 171 10.12 14.17 10.12
CA ILE A 171 11.29 14.92 9.64
C ILE A 171 11.93 15.70 10.80
N GLY A 172 11.13 16.37 11.62
CA GLY A 172 11.61 17.09 12.80
C GLY A 172 12.38 16.21 13.78
N GLN A 173 11.97 14.94 13.93
CA GLN A 173 12.61 13.97 14.81
C GLN A 173 13.95 13.43 14.25
N TYR A 174 14.04 13.21 12.92
CA TYR A 174 15.15 12.44 12.34
C TYR A 174 16.11 13.24 11.46
N LYS A 175 15.79 14.49 11.09
CA LYS A 175 16.65 15.29 10.20
C LYS A 175 18.09 15.44 10.70
N ASP A 176 18.30 15.49 12.01
CA ASP A 176 19.61 15.65 12.63
C ASP A 176 20.45 14.36 12.59
N GLU A 177 19.83 13.20 12.35
CA GLU A 177 20.53 11.93 12.15
C GLU A 177 21.17 11.80 10.75
N ILE A 178 20.86 12.73 9.83
CA ILE A 178 21.46 12.74 8.49
C ILE A 178 22.90 13.20 8.59
N ALA A 179 23.85 12.27 8.40
CA ALA A 179 25.27 12.53 8.56
C ALA A 179 25.85 13.48 7.50
N ASP A 180 25.35 13.41 6.25
CA ASP A 180 25.80 14.25 5.13
C ASP A 180 25.24 15.68 5.28
N PRO A 181 26.11 16.71 5.45
CA PRO A 181 25.67 18.09 5.65
C PRO A 181 24.91 18.67 4.45
N GLN A 182 25.25 18.27 3.22
CA GLN A 182 24.60 18.78 2.02
C GLN A 182 23.18 18.21 1.91
N ARG A 183 23.01 16.92 2.17
CA ARG A 183 21.68 16.27 2.21
C ARG A 183 20.83 16.82 3.35
N ARG A 184 21.42 17.05 4.52
CA ARG A 184 20.72 17.67 5.66
C ARG A 184 20.21 19.06 5.27
N ALA A 185 21.06 19.93 4.73
CA ALA A 185 20.68 21.27 4.31
C ALA A 185 19.58 21.26 3.24
N LEU A 186 19.60 20.29 2.32
CA LEU A 186 18.54 20.10 1.34
C LEU A 186 17.21 19.73 2.01
N ILE A 187 17.21 18.76 2.93
CA ILE A 187 16.01 18.33 3.67
C ILE A 187 15.48 19.50 4.51
N GLU A 188 16.33 20.23 5.22
CA GLU A 188 15.91 21.40 6.02
C GLU A 188 15.24 22.48 5.15
N ARG A 189 15.78 22.75 3.97
CA ARG A 189 15.18 23.70 3.03
C ARG A 189 13.80 23.24 2.54
N LEU A 190 13.69 21.98 2.11
CA LEU A 190 12.43 21.40 1.63
C LEU A 190 11.40 21.33 2.77
N PHE A 191 11.84 20.95 3.96
CA PHE A 191 10.99 20.88 5.14
C PHE A 191 10.49 22.27 5.55
N GLY A 192 11.36 23.28 5.57
CA GLY A 192 10.95 24.67 5.85
C GLY A 192 9.91 25.18 4.85
N HIS A 193 10.04 24.82 3.57
CA HIS A 193 9.01 25.13 2.58
C HIS A 193 7.69 24.40 2.86
N PHE A 194 7.74 23.10 3.16
CA PHE A 194 6.56 22.31 3.54
C PHE A 194 5.85 22.91 4.76
N GLU A 195 6.59 23.26 5.82
CA GLU A 195 6.03 23.88 7.03
C GLU A 195 5.31 25.22 6.76
N GLN A 196 5.84 26.02 5.83
CA GLN A 196 5.29 27.35 5.54
C GLN A 196 4.16 27.31 4.50
N ALA A 197 4.26 26.48 3.49
CA ALA A 197 3.37 26.50 2.34
C ALA A 197 2.27 25.42 2.39
N THR A 198 2.62 24.22 2.86
CA THR A 198 1.75 23.04 2.75
C THR A 198 1.05 22.72 4.07
N LEU A 199 1.82 22.59 5.15
CA LEU A 199 1.34 22.15 6.47
C LEU A 199 0.13 22.93 7.00
N PRO A 200 0.06 24.28 6.91
CA PRO A 200 -1.06 25.05 7.49
C PRO A 200 -2.43 24.75 6.88
N GLY A 201 -2.44 24.12 5.71
CA GLY A 201 -3.69 23.85 5.04
C GLY A 201 -4.07 22.38 4.96
N LEU A 202 -3.24 21.46 5.44
CA LEU A 202 -3.54 20.05 5.38
C LEU A 202 -4.81 19.67 6.12
N GLY A 203 -5.08 20.31 7.27
CA GLY A 203 -6.27 20.07 8.08
C GLY A 203 -7.61 20.43 7.41
N GLY A 204 -7.57 21.24 6.33
CA GLY A 204 -8.76 21.60 5.54
C GLY A 204 -9.03 20.68 4.35
N LEU A 205 -8.10 19.76 4.03
CA LEU A 205 -8.26 18.84 2.91
C LEU A 205 -9.20 17.70 3.25
N ARG A 206 -9.69 17.01 2.23
CA ARG A 206 -10.53 15.82 2.39
C ARG A 206 -9.78 14.70 3.11
N HIS A 207 -10.41 14.14 4.14
CA HIS A 207 -9.90 13.00 4.89
C HIS A 207 -10.76 11.76 4.64
N GLY A 208 -10.11 10.61 4.66
CA GLY A 208 -10.73 9.30 4.47
C GLY A 208 -9.74 8.19 4.78
N VAL A 209 -10.17 6.96 4.63
CA VAL A 209 -9.27 5.82 4.65
C VAL A 209 -8.54 5.77 3.33
N ILE A 210 -7.22 5.69 3.39
CA ILE A 210 -6.31 5.61 2.25
C ILE A 210 -5.48 4.33 2.28
N HIS A 211 -4.95 3.90 1.14
CA HIS A 211 -4.01 2.79 1.05
C HIS A 211 -2.69 3.11 1.77
N GLY A 212 -2.15 4.30 1.55
CA GLY A 212 -0.99 4.85 2.25
C GLY A 212 0.37 4.37 1.75
N ASP A 213 0.43 3.40 0.82
CA ASP A 213 1.69 2.85 0.30
C ASP A 213 1.58 2.41 -1.18
N ALA A 214 1.18 3.34 -2.05
CA ALA A 214 1.10 3.11 -3.50
C ALA A 214 2.48 3.18 -4.17
N ASN A 215 3.47 2.48 -3.60
CA ASN A 215 4.80 2.36 -4.18
C ASN A 215 4.79 1.46 -5.43
N ASP A 216 5.83 1.54 -6.25
CA ASP A 216 5.92 0.86 -7.55
C ASP A 216 6.11 -0.67 -7.47
N TYR A 217 6.39 -1.24 -6.29
CA TYR A 217 6.37 -2.68 -6.05
C TYR A 217 4.99 -3.20 -5.61
N ASN A 218 4.14 -2.34 -5.02
CA ASN A 218 2.78 -2.70 -4.62
C ASN A 218 1.77 -2.60 -5.77
N VAL A 219 2.03 -1.75 -6.76
CA VAL A 219 1.19 -1.62 -7.96
C VAL A 219 1.56 -2.68 -8.99
N LEU A 220 0.59 -3.47 -9.43
CA LEU A 220 0.75 -4.51 -10.44
C LEU A 220 0.28 -4.04 -11.81
N VAL A 221 1.02 -4.44 -12.85
CA VAL A 221 0.74 -4.12 -14.26
C VAL A 221 0.68 -5.41 -15.08
N ARG A 222 -0.35 -5.54 -15.90
CA ARG A 222 -0.52 -6.58 -16.90
C ARG A 222 -1.01 -5.94 -18.21
N ASP A 223 -0.42 -6.32 -19.33
CA ASP A 223 -0.79 -5.80 -20.65
C ASP A 223 -0.85 -4.28 -20.74
N ARG A 224 0.10 -3.60 -20.06
CA ARG A 224 0.25 -2.14 -19.94
C ARG A 224 -0.92 -1.43 -19.24
N GLN A 225 -1.69 -2.14 -18.48
CA GLN A 225 -2.74 -1.59 -17.60
C GLN A 225 -2.46 -1.97 -16.16
N VAL A 226 -2.85 -1.12 -15.22
CA VAL A 226 -2.77 -1.46 -13.80
C VAL A 226 -3.78 -2.55 -13.52
N SER A 227 -3.29 -3.73 -13.09
CA SER A 227 -4.12 -4.91 -12.81
C SER A 227 -4.53 -5.04 -11.35
N GLY A 228 -3.93 -4.27 -10.46
CA GLY A 228 -4.27 -4.27 -9.04
C GLY A 228 -3.21 -3.62 -8.16
N ILE A 229 -3.53 -3.48 -6.87
CA ILE A 229 -2.60 -3.02 -5.85
C ILE A 229 -2.56 -4.00 -4.69
N LEU A 230 -1.37 -4.19 -4.12
CA LEU A 230 -1.08 -5.10 -3.03
C LEU A 230 -0.81 -4.33 -1.74
N ASP A 231 -0.76 -5.04 -0.65
CA ASP A 231 -0.26 -4.65 0.67
C ASP A 231 -0.96 -3.45 1.34
N PHE A 232 -2.09 -3.75 1.92
CA PHE A 232 -2.94 -2.83 2.70
C PHE A 232 -2.47 -2.66 4.17
N GLY A 233 -1.19 -2.98 4.47
CA GLY A 233 -0.63 -2.89 5.83
C GLY A 233 -0.51 -1.47 6.37
N ASP A 234 -0.29 -0.53 5.48
CA ASP A 234 -0.05 0.87 5.82
C ASP A 234 -1.31 1.75 5.77
N MET A 235 -2.49 1.12 5.56
CA MET A 235 -3.76 1.83 5.60
C MET A 235 -3.93 2.67 6.87
N VAL A 236 -4.46 3.86 6.69
CA VAL A 236 -4.70 4.83 7.74
C VAL A 236 -5.84 5.77 7.35
N TYR A 237 -6.54 6.33 8.33
CA TYR A 237 -7.45 7.44 8.10
C TYR A 237 -6.65 8.73 8.06
N SER A 238 -6.46 9.29 6.87
CA SER A 238 -5.60 10.45 6.62
C SER A 238 -6.12 11.31 5.46
N ILE A 239 -5.27 12.18 4.93
CA ILE A 239 -5.55 13.06 3.80
C ILE A 239 -5.65 12.22 2.53
N VAL A 240 -6.79 12.27 1.84
CA VAL A 240 -7.05 11.45 0.65
C VAL A 240 -6.05 11.74 -0.48
N ALA A 241 -5.71 13.01 -0.71
CA ALA A 241 -4.72 13.40 -1.72
C ALA A 241 -3.31 12.82 -1.46
N ALA A 242 -3.04 12.29 -0.26
CA ALA A 242 -1.75 11.65 0.04
C ALA A 242 -1.52 10.39 -0.80
N ASP A 243 -2.56 9.61 -1.12
CA ASP A 243 -2.40 8.40 -1.93
C ASP A 243 -1.90 8.70 -3.35
N VAL A 244 -2.50 9.69 -4.03
CA VAL A 244 -1.98 10.11 -5.34
C VAL A 244 -0.60 10.76 -5.24
N ALA A 245 -0.31 11.47 -4.17
CA ALA A 245 1.02 12.07 -3.95
C ALA A 245 2.11 10.99 -3.78
N ILE A 246 1.82 9.91 -3.05
CA ILE A 246 2.72 8.76 -2.92
C ILE A 246 2.94 8.10 -4.27
N ALA A 247 1.88 7.77 -5.01
CA ALA A 247 1.98 7.16 -6.34
C ALA A 247 2.80 8.03 -7.30
N ALA A 248 2.59 9.35 -7.30
CA ALA A 248 3.33 10.31 -8.11
C ALA A 248 4.81 10.40 -7.71
N ALA A 249 5.13 10.32 -6.40
CA ALA A 249 6.49 10.34 -5.89
C ALA A 249 7.33 9.15 -6.39
N TYR A 250 6.73 7.96 -6.48
CA TYR A 250 7.40 6.80 -7.09
C TYR A 250 7.43 6.88 -8.62
N ALA A 251 6.39 7.42 -9.24
CA ALA A 251 6.32 7.57 -10.69
C ALA A 251 7.37 8.53 -11.26
N LEU A 252 7.79 9.56 -10.52
CA LEU A 252 8.78 10.54 -10.98
C LEU A 252 10.23 10.03 -10.93
N LEU A 253 10.53 8.98 -10.17
CA LEU A 253 11.88 8.46 -10.01
C LEU A 253 12.48 8.03 -11.36
N ASP A 254 13.74 8.39 -11.57
CA ASP A 254 14.50 8.09 -12.79
C ASP A 254 13.88 8.60 -14.10
N LYS A 255 13.05 9.67 -14.04
CA LYS A 255 12.45 10.27 -15.22
C LYS A 255 13.27 11.45 -15.74
N PRO A 256 13.41 11.57 -17.09
CA PRO A 256 14.04 12.76 -17.68
C PRO A 256 13.18 14.02 -17.51
N LEU A 257 11.86 13.87 -17.38
CA LEU A 257 10.89 14.95 -17.14
C LEU A 257 10.01 14.56 -15.93
N PRO A 258 10.53 14.69 -14.70
CA PRO A 258 9.83 14.23 -13.50
C PRO A 258 8.47 14.90 -13.30
N LEU A 259 8.37 16.22 -13.52
CA LEU A 259 7.11 16.96 -13.37
C LEU A 259 6.05 16.55 -14.40
N GLY A 260 6.47 16.18 -15.61
CA GLY A 260 5.56 15.63 -16.62
C GLY A 260 4.95 14.30 -16.18
N ALA A 261 5.76 13.43 -15.54
CA ALA A 261 5.28 12.16 -14.99
C ALA A 261 4.26 12.39 -13.86
N VAL A 262 4.53 13.33 -12.95
CA VAL A 262 3.59 13.73 -11.90
C VAL A 262 2.28 14.23 -12.49
N ALA A 263 2.35 15.13 -13.49
CA ALA A 263 1.18 15.68 -14.14
C ALA A 263 0.31 14.61 -14.81
N ASP A 264 0.93 13.58 -15.41
CA ASP A 264 0.19 12.46 -16.01
C ASP A 264 -0.56 11.65 -14.96
N VAL A 265 0.08 11.34 -13.81
CA VAL A 265 -0.56 10.61 -12.69
C VAL A 265 -1.70 11.45 -12.09
N VAL A 266 -1.44 12.73 -11.77
CA VAL A 266 -2.44 13.60 -11.13
C VAL A 266 -3.65 13.83 -12.04
N ARG A 267 -3.43 14.00 -13.37
CA ARG A 267 -4.52 14.11 -14.34
C ARG A 267 -5.38 12.85 -14.35
N GLY A 268 -4.77 11.67 -14.48
CA GLY A 268 -5.53 10.41 -14.47
C GLY A 268 -6.32 10.20 -13.17
N TYR A 269 -5.75 10.58 -12.03
CA TYR A 269 -6.44 10.54 -10.75
C TYR A 269 -7.65 11.48 -10.73
N HIS A 270 -7.45 12.76 -11.13
CA HIS A 270 -8.49 13.78 -11.15
C HIS A 270 -9.67 13.39 -12.06
N ASP A 271 -9.38 12.77 -13.21
CA ASP A 271 -10.41 12.28 -14.14
C ASP A 271 -11.28 11.18 -13.50
N ALA A 272 -10.72 10.33 -12.64
CA ALA A 272 -11.42 9.21 -11.98
C ALA A 272 -12.05 9.62 -10.65
N TYR A 273 -11.38 10.45 -9.87
CA TYR A 273 -11.81 10.93 -8.55
C TYR A 273 -11.37 12.39 -8.36
N PRO A 274 -12.23 13.34 -8.68
CA PRO A 274 -11.84 14.76 -8.76
C PRO A 274 -11.21 15.30 -7.48
N LEU A 275 -10.03 15.89 -7.61
CA LEU A 275 -9.38 16.68 -6.58
C LEU A 275 -10.10 18.01 -6.44
N GLY A 276 -10.31 18.47 -5.22
CA GLY A 276 -10.85 19.78 -4.91
C GLY A 276 -9.88 20.92 -5.28
N GLU A 277 -10.39 22.13 -5.43
CA GLU A 277 -9.56 23.32 -5.76
C GLU A 277 -8.41 23.51 -4.76
N ASP A 278 -8.65 23.31 -3.47
CA ASP A 278 -7.64 23.41 -2.42
C ASP A 278 -6.58 22.31 -2.50
N GLU A 279 -6.95 21.10 -2.96
CA GLU A 279 -6.03 19.98 -3.18
C GLU A 279 -5.12 20.26 -4.39
N VAL A 280 -5.66 20.80 -5.48
CA VAL A 280 -4.90 21.17 -6.70
C VAL A 280 -4.01 22.39 -6.48
N ALA A 281 -4.52 23.45 -5.87
CA ALA A 281 -3.79 24.71 -5.68
C ALA A 281 -2.52 24.56 -4.82
N ARG A 282 -2.43 23.51 -4.02
CA ARG A 282 -1.23 23.19 -3.24
C ARG A 282 -0.19 22.45 -4.05
N ALA A 283 -0.60 21.54 -4.93
CA ALA A 283 0.30 20.91 -5.88
C ALA A 283 0.95 21.93 -6.82
N GLU A 284 0.22 22.95 -7.30
CA GLU A 284 0.74 24.01 -8.17
C GLU A 284 1.72 24.95 -7.46
N LYS A 285 1.44 25.35 -6.21
CA LYS A 285 2.33 26.26 -5.45
C LYS A 285 3.72 25.66 -5.16
N ASP A 286 3.81 24.34 -5.05
CA ASP A 286 5.06 23.64 -4.84
C ASP A 286 5.83 23.48 -6.18
N LEU A 287 5.14 23.43 -7.32
CA LEU A 287 5.73 23.32 -8.64
C LEU A 287 6.30 24.66 -9.17
N ASP A 288 5.60 25.77 -8.95
CA ASP A 288 5.96 27.08 -9.52
C ASP A 288 7.25 27.66 -8.90
N LYS A 289 7.55 27.34 -7.65
CA LYS A 289 8.77 27.79 -6.97
C LYS A 289 10.01 26.96 -7.30
N SER A 290 9.86 25.73 -7.81
CA SER A 290 11.00 24.89 -8.21
C SER A 290 11.57 25.27 -9.57
N THR A 291 10.87 26.06 -10.37
CA THR A 291 11.30 26.52 -11.72
C THR A 291 12.06 27.84 -11.72
N HIS A 292 12.20 28.51 -10.57
CA HIS A 292 12.83 29.84 -10.47
C HIS A 292 14.11 29.86 -9.61
N THR A 293 14.76 28.70 -9.38
CA THR A 293 16.08 28.51 -8.78
C THR A 293 16.89 27.52 -9.59
#